data_758747609d5b7e0d08a4c441eb6166bf
#
_entry.id   758747609d5b7e0d08a4c441eb6166bf
#
_cell.length_a   1.000
_cell.length_b   1.000
_cell.length_c   1.000
_cell.angle_alpha   90.00
_cell.angle_beta   90.00
_cell.angle_gamma   90.00
#
_symmetry.space_group_name_H-M   'P 1'
#
loop_
_entity.id
_entity.type
_entity.pdbx_description
1 polymer ?
#
loop_
_entity_poly.entity_id
_entity_poly.type
_entity_poly.pdbx_seq_one_letter_code
_entity_poly.pdbx_strand_id
1 'polypeptide(L)'
;MPGKAGKGGGVRRLVRSVVSGLSAAPAAPKSRLLALAAALPLLAACQPDVVQLSGPTMGSSYHISYVRASGTPEPEAVQAEIRRQLDQLDAAVSTYRNDSDLARFNAAPAGTCQPMPPMALELARSAKQLAADSEGAYDVTLLPVLDAWKFGPKAAREKAQQKATGTSDAPAAGSDKSLTVDQLMAQSSAPKQPSPPPARPSLDADTLASLRAHTGMGHLKIIGDRLCKDAPITVEFNSIAAGYIIDRLAERFANQGIHDYLIEVTGEIRAAGEKPGGHPWLIAIEAPLDHDRKAQRLIQLKDEAISTSGDYRNYREENGRRYSHLIDPRTLSPIEHTLAAATVVTPEAMRADGLSTLLMVLGPEHGYDYAVRHQLAALLVSRTPQGFQTRTTPAFDARFPAPTAP
;
A
#
# COMPACT_ATOMS: atom_id res chain seq x y z
N MET A 1 -38.01 -0.75 51.42
CA MET A 1 -39.46 -1.06 51.53
C MET A 1 -40.13 -0.80 50.21
N PRO A 2 -41.12 -1.53 49.91
CA PRO A 2 -41.19 -2.49 48.77
C PRO A 2 -42.20 -1.95 47.73
N GLY A 3 -42.28 -2.51 46.59
CA GLY A 3 -42.77 -3.76 46.16
C GLY A 3 -43.24 -3.74 44.73
N LYS A 4 -43.12 -4.86 44.20
CA LYS A 4 -44.03 -5.75 43.43
C LYS A 4 -44.42 -5.29 42.03
N ALA A 5 -44.01 -6.00 40.99
CA ALA A 5 -44.35 -7.36 40.54
C ALA A 5 -45.73 -7.45 39.84
N GLY A 6 -45.73 -8.03 38.66
CA GLY A 6 -46.91 -8.61 37.97
C GLY A 6 -46.64 -8.63 36.45
N LYS A 7 -46.22 -9.71 35.81
CA LYS A 7 -46.96 -10.90 35.31
C LYS A 7 -48.23 -10.47 34.53
N GLY A 8 -48.43 -10.84 33.32
CA GLY A 8 -48.28 -12.04 32.54
C GLY A 8 -49.43 -12.14 31.56
N GLY A 9 -49.32 -13.01 30.59
CA GLY A 9 -50.44 -13.60 29.82
C GLY A 9 -50.76 -12.85 28.52
N GLY A 10 -50.57 -13.32 27.34
CA GLY A 10 -50.79 -14.63 26.74
C GLY A 10 -52.27 -14.80 26.37
N VAL A 11 -52.63 -14.84 25.12
CA VAL A 11 -53.59 -15.82 24.59
C VAL A 11 -53.86 -15.55 23.07
N ARG A 12 -53.81 -16.61 22.39
CA ARG A 12 -54.07 -16.95 20.99
C ARG A 12 -55.55 -16.89 20.59
N ARG A 13 -55.80 -17.02 19.30
CA ARG A 13 -56.98 -17.59 18.58
C ARG A 13 -58.06 -16.56 18.16
N LEU A 14 -58.77 -16.72 17.11
CA LEU A 14 -59.08 -17.68 16.02
C LEU A 14 -60.07 -17.01 15.05
N VAL A 15 -59.85 -17.15 13.76
CA VAL A 15 -60.74 -17.68 12.70
C VAL A 15 -62.24 -17.37 12.74
N ARG A 16 -62.80 -16.82 11.67
CA ARG A 16 -63.86 -17.37 10.77
C ARG A 16 -64.53 -16.31 9.94
N SER A 17 -64.36 -16.42 8.69
CA SER A 17 -65.34 -16.70 7.61
C SER A 17 -66.79 -16.36 7.87
N VAL A 18 -67.35 -15.50 7.05
CA VAL A 18 -68.75 -15.68 6.55
C VAL A 18 -68.80 -15.25 5.06
N VAL A 19 -69.33 -16.16 4.32
CA VAL A 19 -69.62 -16.11 2.89
C VAL A 19 -71.07 -15.55 2.70
N SER A 20 -71.30 -15.04 1.52
CA SER A 20 -72.57 -14.99 0.79
C SER A 20 -73.18 -13.62 0.52
N GLY A 21 -73.41 -13.40 -0.76
CA GLY A 21 -74.25 -12.34 -1.29
C GLY A 21 -74.10 -12.20 -2.80
N LEU A 22 -74.59 -13.17 -3.57
CA LEU A 22 -74.79 -13.03 -5.02
C LEU A 22 -75.85 -11.93 -5.29
N SER A 23 -75.56 -11.05 -6.26
CA SER A 23 -76.60 -10.45 -7.06
C SER A 23 -76.10 -10.17 -8.46
N ALA A 24 -76.82 -10.59 -9.44
CA ALA A 24 -76.47 -10.64 -10.86
C ALA A 24 -76.96 -9.42 -11.65
N ALA A 25 -76.22 -9.16 -12.75
CA ALA A 25 -76.56 -8.55 -14.02
C ALA A 25 -76.60 -7.00 -14.13
N PRO A 26 -76.43 -6.39 -15.34
CA PRO A 26 -76.44 -6.99 -16.66
C PRO A 26 -75.27 -6.66 -17.57
N ALA A 27 -75.17 -7.41 -18.65
CA ALA A 27 -74.25 -7.28 -19.76
C ALA A 27 -74.51 -6.02 -20.61
N ALA A 28 -73.41 -5.33 -21.03
CA ALA A 28 -73.35 -4.39 -22.12
C ALA A 28 -71.91 -4.32 -22.71
N PRO A 29 -71.62 -3.76 -23.88
CA PRO A 29 -71.25 -4.56 -25.03
C PRO A 29 -69.73 -4.60 -25.25
N LYS A 30 -69.31 -5.61 -25.99
CA LYS A 30 -67.94 -5.81 -26.58
C LYS A 30 -67.60 -4.63 -27.48
N SER A 31 -66.79 -3.69 -26.98
CA SER A 31 -66.07 -2.71 -27.77
C SER A 31 -64.60 -2.98 -27.62
N ARG A 32 -64.00 -3.50 -28.64
CA ARG A 32 -62.64 -3.44 -29.10
C ARG A 32 -61.74 -2.47 -28.30
N LEU A 33 -61.04 -2.97 -27.30
CA LEU A 33 -59.78 -2.43 -26.85
C LEU A 33 -58.69 -3.33 -27.43
N LEU A 34 -58.47 -3.10 -28.74
CA LEU A 34 -57.25 -3.55 -29.43
C LEU A 34 -56.04 -2.92 -28.73
N ALA A 35 -55.19 -3.76 -28.24
CA ALA A 35 -53.75 -3.73 -28.36
C ALA A 35 -53.10 -2.33 -28.42
N LEU A 36 -52.80 -1.78 -27.25
CA LEU A 36 -51.64 -0.90 -27.09
C LEU A 36 -50.70 -1.53 -26.07
N ALA A 37 -50.38 -2.81 -26.27
CA ALA A 37 -49.18 -3.44 -25.77
C ALA A 37 -48.05 -3.10 -26.78
N ALA A 38 -47.86 -1.81 -27.03
CA ALA A 38 -46.80 -1.34 -27.86
C ALA A 38 -45.60 -1.07 -26.97
N ALA A 39 -44.61 -1.94 -27.10
CA ALA A 39 -43.21 -1.63 -27.16
C ALA A 39 -42.76 -0.54 -26.14
N LEU A 40 -42.70 -0.89 -24.86
CA LEU A 40 -41.54 -0.40 -24.09
C LEU A 40 -40.33 -1.07 -24.77
N PRO A 41 -39.45 -0.30 -25.45
CA PRO A 41 -38.16 -0.83 -25.78
C PRO A 41 -37.56 -1.19 -24.42
N LEU A 42 -37.16 -2.42 -24.24
CA LEU A 42 -36.16 -2.84 -23.30
C LEU A 42 -34.91 -2.02 -23.63
N LEU A 43 -34.84 -0.81 -23.08
CA LEU A 43 -33.60 -0.17 -22.72
C LEU A 43 -33.05 -1.03 -21.56
N ALA A 44 -32.65 -2.25 -21.87
CA ALA A 44 -31.54 -2.86 -21.18
C ALA A 44 -30.37 -1.88 -21.42
N ALA A 45 -30.30 -0.84 -20.60
CA ALA A 45 -29.10 -0.04 -20.49
C ALA A 45 -28.02 -1.08 -20.18
N CYS A 46 -27.19 -1.41 -21.18
CA CYS A 46 -25.93 -2.11 -20.94
C CYS A 46 -25.23 -1.29 -19.87
N GLN A 47 -25.32 -1.73 -18.63
CA GLN A 47 -24.48 -1.11 -17.59
C GLN A 47 -23.05 -1.33 -18.06
N PRO A 48 -22.24 -0.28 -18.08
CA PRO A 48 -20.84 -0.42 -18.47
C PRO A 48 -20.22 -1.51 -17.61
N ASP A 49 -19.52 -2.44 -18.25
CA ASP A 49 -18.91 -3.57 -17.57
C ASP A 49 -17.64 -3.11 -16.83
N VAL A 50 -17.46 -3.56 -15.59
CA VAL A 50 -16.23 -3.33 -14.83
C VAL A 50 -15.29 -4.50 -15.07
N VAL A 51 -14.25 -4.25 -15.85
CA VAL A 51 -13.20 -5.22 -16.12
C VAL A 51 -12.23 -5.25 -14.94
N GLN A 52 -11.83 -6.47 -14.53
CA GLN A 52 -10.81 -6.68 -13.49
C GLN A 52 -9.63 -7.45 -14.07
N LEU A 53 -8.43 -6.88 -13.92
CA LEU A 53 -7.17 -7.46 -14.37
C LEU A 53 -6.23 -7.60 -13.18
N SER A 54 -5.46 -8.67 -13.15
CA SER A 54 -4.44 -8.87 -12.11
C SER A 54 -3.29 -9.71 -12.62
N GLY A 55 -2.17 -9.66 -11.91
CA GLY A 55 -1.00 -10.47 -12.22
C GLY A 55 0.16 -10.20 -11.27
N PRO A 56 1.24 -10.99 -11.36
CA PRO A 56 2.44 -10.79 -10.58
C PRO A 56 3.24 -9.61 -11.12
N THR A 57 3.89 -8.86 -10.22
CA THR A 57 4.87 -7.81 -10.55
C THR A 57 5.73 -7.47 -9.35
N MET A 58 7.00 -7.08 -9.56
CA MET A 58 7.91 -6.50 -8.56
C MET A 58 7.95 -7.31 -7.23
N GLY A 59 7.89 -8.64 -7.31
CA GLY A 59 7.84 -9.53 -6.14
C GLY A 59 6.51 -9.59 -5.39
N SER A 60 5.46 -8.93 -5.90
CA SER A 60 4.09 -8.85 -5.39
C SER A 60 3.07 -9.04 -6.53
N SER A 61 2.01 -8.23 -6.55
CA SER A 61 0.95 -8.28 -7.56
C SER A 61 0.46 -6.88 -7.92
N TYR A 62 -0.24 -6.80 -9.06
CA TYR A 62 -1.09 -5.67 -9.41
C TYR A 62 -2.56 -6.10 -9.49
N HIS A 63 -3.47 -5.17 -9.19
CA HIS A 63 -4.92 -5.33 -9.32
C HIS A 63 -5.51 -4.06 -9.93
N ILE A 64 -6.14 -4.21 -11.08
CA ILE A 64 -6.68 -3.07 -11.83
C ILE A 64 -8.14 -3.34 -12.12
N SER A 65 -8.99 -2.37 -11.80
CA SER A 65 -10.39 -2.34 -12.19
C SER A 65 -10.64 -1.12 -13.05
N TYR A 66 -11.33 -1.29 -14.18
CA TYR A 66 -11.72 -0.15 -15.01
C TYR A 66 -13.09 -0.35 -15.64
N VAL A 67 -13.79 0.74 -15.92
CA VAL A 67 -15.07 0.73 -16.58
C VAL A 67 -14.84 0.71 -18.10
N ARG A 68 -15.34 -0.34 -18.75
CA ARG A 68 -15.23 -0.48 -20.19
C ARG A 68 -16.23 0.44 -20.89
N ALA A 69 -15.74 1.35 -21.71
CA ALA A 69 -16.55 2.21 -22.57
C ALA A 69 -16.51 1.74 -24.02
N SER A 70 -17.42 2.24 -24.85
CA SER A 70 -17.37 2.00 -26.29
C SER A 70 -16.09 2.60 -26.88
N GLY A 71 -15.36 1.80 -27.67
CA GLY A 71 -14.10 2.21 -28.30
C GLY A 71 -12.84 1.93 -27.44
N THR A 72 -12.97 1.47 -26.22
CA THR A 72 -11.80 1.00 -25.45
C THR A 72 -11.29 -0.34 -26.03
N PRO A 73 -9.96 -0.61 -25.93
CA PRO A 73 -9.41 -1.89 -26.35
C PRO A 73 -10.01 -3.08 -25.61
N GLU A 74 -9.90 -4.27 -26.19
CA GLU A 74 -10.29 -5.51 -25.52
C GLU A 74 -9.45 -5.75 -24.27
N PRO A 75 -10.00 -6.39 -23.23
CA PRO A 75 -9.31 -6.59 -21.93
C PRO A 75 -7.95 -7.28 -22.06
N GLU A 76 -7.81 -8.22 -22.99
CA GLU A 76 -6.55 -8.92 -23.25
C GLU A 76 -5.47 -7.98 -23.80
N ALA A 77 -5.85 -7.02 -24.63
CA ALA A 77 -4.93 -6.02 -25.17
C ALA A 77 -4.50 -5.03 -24.08
N VAL A 78 -5.42 -4.61 -23.21
CA VAL A 78 -5.12 -3.77 -22.04
C VAL A 78 -4.18 -4.51 -21.10
N GLN A 79 -4.45 -5.78 -20.81
CA GLN A 79 -3.58 -6.59 -19.94
C GLN A 79 -2.18 -6.80 -20.52
N ALA A 80 -2.08 -7.02 -21.82
CA ALA A 80 -0.78 -7.14 -22.51
C ALA A 80 0.02 -5.83 -22.42
N GLU A 81 -0.64 -4.68 -22.58
CA GLU A 81 -0.01 -3.37 -22.43
C GLU A 81 0.48 -3.13 -20.98
N ILE A 82 -0.35 -3.47 -19.97
CA ILE A 82 0.05 -3.39 -18.56
C ILE A 82 1.32 -4.20 -18.31
N ARG A 83 1.34 -5.46 -18.72
CA ARG A 83 2.51 -6.33 -18.56
C ARG A 83 3.74 -5.75 -19.25
N ARG A 84 3.58 -5.25 -20.47
CA ARG A 84 4.69 -4.63 -21.22
C ARG A 84 5.30 -3.43 -20.48
N GLN A 85 4.46 -2.56 -19.87
CA GLN A 85 4.92 -1.42 -19.09
C GLN A 85 5.66 -1.86 -17.81
N LEU A 86 5.13 -2.85 -17.11
CA LEU A 86 5.76 -3.44 -15.92
C LEU A 86 7.10 -4.08 -16.24
N ASP A 87 7.16 -4.87 -17.34
CA ASP A 87 8.41 -5.51 -17.80
C ASP A 87 9.47 -4.49 -18.21
N GLN A 88 9.06 -3.39 -18.86
CA GLN A 88 9.95 -2.30 -19.22
C GLN A 88 10.54 -1.60 -17.99
N LEU A 89 9.71 -1.33 -16.97
CA LEU A 89 10.20 -0.77 -15.72
C LEU A 89 11.17 -1.71 -15.02
N ASP A 90 10.83 -3.00 -14.92
CA ASP A 90 11.71 -4.00 -14.31
C ASP A 90 13.05 -4.12 -15.04
N ALA A 91 13.05 -4.13 -16.39
CA ALA A 91 14.27 -4.13 -17.18
C ALA A 91 15.12 -2.85 -16.99
N ALA A 92 14.50 -1.72 -16.74
CA ALA A 92 15.18 -0.45 -16.55
C ALA A 92 15.77 -0.29 -15.15
N VAL A 93 15.01 -0.62 -14.08
CA VAL A 93 15.37 -0.17 -12.71
C VAL A 93 15.39 -1.26 -11.64
N SER A 94 15.14 -2.52 -11.97
CA SER A 94 15.19 -3.60 -10.98
C SER A 94 16.58 -3.80 -10.40
N THR A 95 16.65 -3.83 -9.07
CA THR A 95 17.87 -4.22 -8.32
C THR A 95 17.93 -5.71 -8.02
N TYR A 96 16.87 -6.45 -8.33
CA TYR A 96 16.78 -7.91 -8.18
C TYR A 96 17.29 -8.65 -9.43
N ARG A 97 17.31 -7.97 -10.58
CA ARG A 97 17.91 -8.45 -11.83
C ARG A 97 19.39 -8.02 -11.91
N ASN A 98 20.21 -8.82 -12.58
CA ASN A 98 21.61 -8.47 -12.83
C ASN A 98 21.81 -7.78 -14.19
N ASP A 99 20.78 -7.81 -15.04
CA ASP A 99 20.80 -7.32 -16.43
C ASP A 99 19.93 -6.07 -16.65
N SER A 100 19.39 -5.45 -15.61
CA SER A 100 18.70 -4.17 -15.72
C SER A 100 19.69 -3.03 -16.04
N ASP A 101 19.18 -1.93 -16.60
CA ASP A 101 20.02 -0.74 -16.86
C ASP A 101 20.59 -0.20 -15.54
N LEU A 102 19.79 -0.17 -14.48
CA LEU A 102 20.21 0.28 -13.16
C LEU A 102 21.25 -0.67 -12.53
N ALA A 103 21.10 -1.98 -12.70
CA ALA A 103 22.09 -2.94 -12.22
C ALA A 103 23.46 -2.74 -12.89
N ARG A 104 23.48 -2.48 -14.20
CA ARG A 104 24.73 -2.14 -14.94
C ARG A 104 25.33 -0.82 -14.44
N PHE A 105 24.52 0.22 -14.22
CA PHE A 105 24.97 1.46 -13.63
C PHE A 105 25.55 1.25 -12.22
N ASN A 106 24.87 0.46 -11.39
CA ASN A 106 25.32 0.16 -10.03
C ASN A 106 26.68 -0.59 -10.01
N ALA A 107 26.89 -1.51 -10.94
CA ALA A 107 28.14 -2.28 -11.06
C ALA A 107 29.31 -1.45 -11.63
N ALA A 108 29.05 -0.34 -12.30
CA ALA A 108 30.07 0.50 -12.89
C ALA A 108 30.90 1.25 -11.83
N PRO A 109 32.20 1.57 -12.09
CA PRO A 109 33.03 2.31 -11.14
C PRO A 109 32.59 3.77 -10.98
N ALA A 110 33.07 4.43 -9.92
CA ALA A 110 32.98 5.88 -9.77
C ALA A 110 33.55 6.61 -11.01
N GLY A 111 33.02 7.79 -11.32
CA GLY A 111 33.34 8.54 -12.54
C GLY A 111 32.55 8.11 -13.78
N THR A 112 31.69 7.09 -13.68
CA THR A 112 30.85 6.62 -14.78
C THR A 112 29.69 7.54 -15.07
N CYS A 113 29.44 7.80 -16.37
CA CYS A 113 28.21 8.39 -16.90
C CYS A 113 27.60 7.43 -17.93
N GLN A 114 26.44 6.87 -17.63
CA GLN A 114 25.76 5.86 -18.45
C GLN A 114 24.46 6.41 -19.02
N PRO A 115 24.15 6.26 -20.32
CA PRO A 115 22.83 6.52 -20.86
C PRO A 115 21.78 5.68 -20.14
N MET A 116 20.65 6.27 -19.80
CA MET A 116 19.57 5.60 -19.08
C MET A 116 18.23 5.78 -19.79
N PRO A 117 17.32 4.80 -19.69
CA PRO A 117 15.97 4.96 -20.17
C PRO A 117 15.29 6.19 -19.53
N PRO A 118 14.38 6.88 -20.24
CA PRO A 118 13.67 8.06 -19.71
C PRO A 118 13.06 7.82 -18.33
N MET A 119 12.45 6.65 -18.08
CA MET A 119 11.84 6.30 -16.81
C MET A 119 12.84 6.29 -15.63
N ALA A 120 14.04 5.82 -15.83
CA ALA A 120 15.09 5.83 -14.79
C ALA A 120 15.54 7.28 -14.49
N LEU A 121 15.58 8.14 -15.49
CA LEU A 121 15.89 9.56 -15.32
C LEU A 121 14.78 10.33 -14.62
N GLU A 122 13.52 10.01 -14.89
CA GLU A 122 12.37 10.60 -14.21
C GLU A 122 12.35 10.23 -12.74
N LEU A 123 12.55 8.94 -12.41
CA LEU A 123 12.69 8.47 -11.04
C LEU A 123 13.85 9.16 -10.32
N ALA A 124 15.01 9.28 -10.97
CA ALA A 124 16.18 9.95 -10.39
C ALA A 124 15.92 11.45 -10.15
N ARG A 125 15.21 12.16 -11.05
CA ARG A 125 14.82 13.57 -10.84
C ARG A 125 13.89 13.72 -9.66
N SER A 126 12.86 12.89 -9.57
CA SER A 126 11.91 12.89 -8.45
C SER A 126 12.62 12.60 -7.12
N ALA A 127 13.49 11.60 -7.08
CA ALA A 127 14.28 11.28 -5.90
C ALA A 127 15.19 12.44 -5.47
N LYS A 128 15.84 13.13 -6.41
CA LYS A 128 16.67 14.30 -6.11
C LYS A 128 15.86 15.47 -5.56
N GLN A 129 14.65 15.68 -6.07
CA GLN A 129 13.76 16.71 -5.56
C GLN A 129 13.33 16.39 -4.12
N LEU A 130 12.87 15.15 -3.85
CA LEU A 130 12.49 14.71 -2.51
C LEU A 130 13.67 14.82 -1.52
N ALA A 131 14.88 14.45 -1.95
CA ALA A 131 16.09 14.59 -1.13
C ALA A 131 16.40 16.05 -0.78
N ALA A 132 16.26 16.96 -1.74
CA ALA A 132 16.47 18.39 -1.53
C ALA A 132 15.41 18.99 -0.60
N ASP A 133 14.13 18.67 -0.83
CA ASP A 133 13.01 19.18 -0.05
C ASP A 133 12.99 18.66 1.40
N SER A 134 13.67 17.54 1.66
CA SER A 134 13.71 16.86 2.96
C SER A 134 15.04 17.01 3.70
N GLU A 135 15.94 17.89 3.23
CA GLU A 135 17.26 18.08 3.82
C GLU A 135 18.04 16.76 3.99
N GLY A 136 17.90 15.86 3.00
CA GLY A 136 18.58 14.57 2.95
C GLY A 136 17.94 13.45 3.78
N ALA A 137 16.70 13.62 4.27
CA ALA A 137 15.96 12.53 4.90
C ALA A 137 15.41 11.51 3.89
N TYR A 138 15.46 11.82 2.59
CA TYR A 138 15.15 10.89 1.51
C TYR A 138 16.40 10.64 0.66
N ASP A 139 16.76 9.38 0.45
CA ASP A 139 17.95 9.00 -0.31
C ASP A 139 17.74 7.65 -1.01
N VAL A 140 17.96 7.60 -2.32
CA VAL A 140 17.86 6.36 -3.12
C VAL A 140 19.23 5.68 -3.31
N THR A 141 20.27 6.14 -2.63
CA THR A 141 21.61 5.51 -2.69
C THR A 141 21.87 4.55 -1.52
N LEU A 142 20.82 4.17 -0.78
CA LEU A 142 20.92 3.38 0.45
C LEU A 142 21.06 1.86 0.23
N LEU A 143 21.16 1.38 -1.01
CA LEU A 143 21.24 -0.05 -1.29
C LEU A 143 22.38 -0.76 -0.51
N PRO A 144 23.60 -0.20 -0.34
CA PRO A 144 24.63 -0.82 0.49
C PRO A 144 24.24 -0.90 1.96
N VAL A 145 23.49 0.08 2.47
CA VAL A 145 23.01 0.10 3.85
C VAL A 145 21.92 -0.94 4.05
N LEU A 146 20.98 -1.03 3.11
CA LEU A 146 19.94 -2.08 3.11
C LEU A 146 20.55 -3.49 3.11
N ASP A 147 21.59 -3.71 2.32
CA ASP A 147 22.32 -4.99 2.31
C ASP A 147 23.02 -5.26 3.64
N ALA A 148 23.68 -4.25 4.24
CA ALA A 148 24.34 -4.38 5.56
C ALA A 148 23.35 -4.73 6.67
N TRP A 149 22.15 -4.14 6.64
CA TRP A 149 21.07 -4.44 7.57
C TRP A 149 20.23 -5.67 7.17
N LYS A 150 20.61 -6.39 6.09
CA LYS A 150 19.93 -7.61 5.58
C LYS A 150 18.49 -7.37 5.10
N PHE A 151 18.21 -6.20 4.55
CA PHE A 151 16.95 -5.85 3.88
C PHE A 151 17.09 -5.76 2.36
N GLY A 152 18.33 -5.74 1.85
CA GLY A 152 18.61 -5.60 0.43
C GLY A 152 18.47 -6.89 -0.37
N PRO A 153 18.70 -6.82 -1.70
CA PRO A 153 18.59 -7.94 -2.64
C PRO A 153 19.49 -9.14 -2.30
N LYS A 154 20.65 -8.91 -1.66
CA LYS A 154 21.54 -10.00 -1.23
C LYS A 154 20.85 -10.91 -0.26
N ALA A 155 20.23 -10.36 0.80
CA ALA A 155 19.49 -11.14 1.80
C ALA A 155 18.28 -11.88 1.20
N ALA A 156 17.59 -11.26 0.23
CA ALA A 156 16.50 -11.90 -0.49
C ALA A 156 16.97 -13.11 -1.30
N ARG A 157 18.11 -12.99 -2.00
CA ARG A 157 18.74 -14.10 -2.76
C ARG A 157 19.19 -15.23 -1.84
N GLU A 158 19.82 -14.91 -0.70
CA GLU A 158 20.25 -15.89 0.29
C GLU A 158 19.06 -16.69 0.84
N LYS A 159 17.96 -16.00 1.21
CA LYS A 159 16.72 -16.64 1.66
C LYS A 159 16.10 -17.56 0.58
N ALA A 160 16.12 -17.12 -0.68
CA ALA A 160 15.61 -17.91 -1.79
C ALA A 160 16.46 -19.17 -2.02
N GLN A 161 17.78 -19.07 -1.91
CA GLN A 161 18.69 -20.20 -2.02
C GLN A 161 18.54 -21.20 -0.88
N GLN A 162 18.43 -20.72 0.38
CA GLN A 162 18.19 -21.56 1.55
C GLN A 162 16.86 -22.33 1.43
N LYS A 163 15.82 -21.67 0.93
CA LYS A 163 14.52 -22.32 0.67
C LYS A 163 14.61 -23.38 -0.44
N ALA A 164 15.40 -23.13 -1.47
CA ALA A 164 15.61 -24.07 -2.58
C ALA A 164 16.45 -25.30 -2.17
N THR A 165 17.41 -25.12 -1.24
CA THR A 165 18.30 -26.20 -0.74
C THR A 165 17.72 -26.97 0.45
N GLY A 166 16.52 -26.61 0.93
CA GLY A 166 15.88 -27.31 2.06
C GLY A 166 16.55 -27.07 3.43
N THR A 167 17.55 -26.23 3.51
CA THR A 167 18.21 -25.81 4.75
C THR A 167 17.46 -24.59 5.32
N SER A 168 16.26 -24.81 5.84
CA SER A 168 15.60 -23.78 6.66
C SER A 168 16.04 -23.99 8.10
N ASP A 169 16.72 -23.03 8.71
CA ASP A 169 16.80 -22.83 10.15
C ASP A 169 15.42 -22.36 10.68
N ALA A 170 14.38 -23.10 10.37
CA ALA A 170 13.14 -22.99 11.11
C ALA A 170 13.42 -23.65 12.47
N PRO A 171 13.20 -22.98 13.60
CA PRO A 171 13.22 -23.66 14.89
C PRO A 171 12.22 -24.82 14.79
N ALA A 172 12.72 -26.05 15.00
CA ALA A 172 11.89 -27.23 15.01
C ALA A 172 10.70 -26.97 15.93
N ALA A 173 9.48 -27.13 15.40
CA ALA A 173 8.27 -27.09 16.18
C ALA A 173 8.49 -28.11 17.31
N GLY A 174 8.68 -27.59 18.53
CA GLY A 174 8.91 -28.38 19.71
C GLY A 174 7.75 -29.36 19.83
N SER A 175 8.09 -30.65 19.88
CA SER A 175 7.17 -31.70 20.24
C SER A 175 6.42 -31.27 21.49
N ASP A 176 5.11 -31.25 21.38
CA ASP A 176 4.15 -31.00 22.45
C ASP A 176 4.47 -31.96 23.63
N LYS A 177 5.30 -31.51 24.57
CA LYS A 177 5.41 -32.08 25.89
C LYS A 177 4.46 -31.29 26.76
N SER A 178 3.27 -31.85 26.96
CA SER A 178 2.32 -31.39 27.97
C SER A 178 3.04 -31.25 29.31
N LEU A 179 3.35 -30.04 29.73
CA LEU A 179 3.87 -29.72 31.05
C LEU A 179 2.76 -29.98 32.06
N THR A 180 3.07 -30.72 33.12
CA THR A 180 2.14 -30.93 34.22
C THR A 180 1.92 -29.64 35.00
N VAL A 181 0.76 -29.50 35.63
CA VAL A 181 0.36 -28.33 36.42
C VAL A 181 1.41 -27.97 37.48
N ASP A 182 2.08 -28.96 38.06
CA ASP A 182 3.15 -28.76 39.06
C ASP A 182 4.42 -28.14 38.44
N GLN A 183 4.72 -28.40 37.17
CA GLN A 183 5.84 -27.77 36.46
C GLN A 183 5.52 -26.32 36.07
N LEU A 184 4.26 -25.99 35.82
CA LEU A 184 3.82 -24.62 35.61
C LEU A 184 3.87 -23.76 36.90
N MET A 185 3.52 -24.38 38.05
CA MET A 185 3.53 -23.70 39.34
C MET A 185 4.94 -23.48 39.89
N ALA A 186 5.89 -24.36 39.59
CA ALA A 186 7.30 -24.22 39.99
C ALA A 186 8.05 -23.10 39.22
N GLN A 187 7.53 -22.65 38.10
CA GLN A 187 8.09 -21.54 37.32
C GLN A 187 7.55 -20.13 37.74
N SER A 188 6.61 -20.10 38.67
CA SER A 188 5.91 -18.88 39.10
C SER A 188 6.52 -18.16 40.31
N SER A 189 7.68 -18.54 40.82
CA SER A 189 8.26 -17.94 42.01
C SER A 189 9.64 -17.34 41.78
N ALA A 190 9.67 -16.15 41.22
CA ALA A 190 10.53 -14.99 41.50
C ALA A 190 10.23 -13.90 40.43
N PRO A 191 10.07 -12.61 40.76
CA PRO A 191 10.07 -11.58 39.76
C PRO A 191 11.47 -11.55 39.14
N LYS A 192 11.62 -12.09 37.92
CA LYS A 192 12.82 -11.83 37.12
C LYS A 192 12.90 -10.32 36.96
N GLN A 193 13.93 -9.72 37.53
CA GLN A 193 14.30 -8.36 37.16
C GLN A 193 14.42 -8.32 35.64
N PRO A 194 13.80 -7.33 34.97
CA PRO A 194 13.95 -7.22 33.53
C PRO A 194 15.44 -7.14 33.22
N SER A 195 15.95 -8.13 32.52
CA SER A 195 17.31 -8.08 31.99
C SER A 195 17.42 -6.81 31.16
N PRO A 196 18.52 -6.06 31.23
CA PRO A 196 18.72 -4.93 30.37
C PRO A 196 18.49 -5.39 28.91
N PRO A 197 17.81 -4.58 28.09
CA PRO A 197 17.56 -4.97 26.71
C PRO A 197 18.90 -5.32 26.07
N PRO A 198 18.98 -6.38 25.25
CA PRO A 198 20.21 -6.78 24.59
C PRO A 198 20.78 -5.61 23.81
N ALA A 199 22.13 -5.49 23.81
CA ALA A 199 22.82 -4.44 23.08
C ALA A 199 22.33 -4.40 21.63
N ARG A 200 22.14 -3.20 21.08
CA ARG A 200 21.71 -3.01 19.70
C ARG A 200 22.73 -3.67 18.77
N PRO A 201 22.32 -4.45 17.76
CA PRO A 201 23.20 -4.68 16.62
C PRO A 201 23.50 -3.30 16.04
N SER A 202 24.69 -2.83 16.24
CA SER A 202 25.22 -1.62 15.61
C SER A 202 26.24 -2.08 14.59
N LEU A 203 26.20 -1.46 13.42
CA LEU A 203 27.33 -1.58 12.52
C LEU A 203 28.55 -0.95 13.22
N ASP A 204 29.72 -1.59 13.10
CA ASP A 204 30.96 -1.04 13.64
C ASP A 204 31.34 0.27 12.94
N ALA A 205 32.24 1.04 13.55
CA ALA A 205 32.61 2.35 13.04
C ALA A 205 33.24 2.30 11.63
N ASP A 206 34.00 1.27 11.32
CA ASP A 206 34.66 1.11 10.03
C ASP A 206 33.63 0.79 8.95
N THR A 207 32.66 -0.10 9.24
CA THR A 207 31.52 -0.37 8.37
C THR A 207 30.70 0.87 8.12
N LEU A 208 30.37 1.66 9.15
CA LEU A 208 29.64 2.91 8.99
C LEU A 208 30.41 3.95 8.15
N ALA A 209 31.73 4.08 8.36
CA ALA A 209 32.57 4.96 7.54
C ALA A 209 32.58 4.52 6.08
N SER A 210 32.71 3.22 5.83
CA SER A 210 32.61 2.66 4.49
C SER A 210 31.25 2.94 3.83
N LEU A 211 30.16 2.70 4.54
CA LEU A 211 28.81 2.96 4.02
C LEU A 211 28.60 4.43 3.69
N ARG A 212 29.09 5.36 4.52
CA ARG A 212 29.02 6.81 4.22
C ARG A 212 29.75 7.18 2.93
N ALA A 213 30.85 6.51 2.61
CA ALA A 213 31.58 6.73 1.36
C ALA A 213 30.86 6.15 0.12
N HIS A 214 29.87 5.27 0.34
CA HIS A 214 29.12 4.58 -0.73
C HIS A 214 27.65 5.04 -0.80
N THR A 215 27.28 6.12 -0.12
CA THR A 215 25.91 6.67 -0.10
C THR A 215 25.93 8.20 -0.25
N GLY A 216 24.80 8.77 -0.61
CA GLY A 216 24.59 10.20 -0.67
C GLY A 216 24.12 10.70 -2.04
N MET A 217 22.96 11.34 -2.07
CA MET A 217 22.35 11.92 -3.28
C MET A 217 23.20 12.95 -3.98
N GLY A 218 24.17 13.56 -3.30
CA GLY A 218 25.13 14.49 -3.89
C GLY A 218 26.04 13.86 -4.95
N HIS A 219 26.31 12.57 -4.82
CA HIS A 219 27.14 11.78 -5.73
C HIS A 219 26.38 11.31 -6.98
N LEU A 220 25.04 11.38 -7.00
CA LEU A 220 24.19 11.05 -8.16
C LEU A 220 23.91 12.31 -8.97
N LYS A 221 24.30 12.35 -10.23
CA LYS A 221 24.09 13.47 -11.16
C LYS A 221 23.30 13.01 -12.37
N ILE A 222 22.50 13.93 -12.92
CA ILE A 222 21.78 13.74 -14.19
C ILE A 222 22.36 14.74 -15.18
N ILE A 223 22.95 14.25 -16.27
CA ILE A 223 23.56 15.07 -17.32
C ILE A 223 22.97 14.65 -18.66
N GLY A 224 22.05 15.45 -19.18
CA GLY A 224 21.29 15.09 -20.39
C GLY A 224 20.46 13.83 -20.18
N ASP A 225 20.76 12.81 -20.98
CA ASP A 225 20.13 11.47 -20.95
C ASP A 225 20.91 10.45 -20.11
N ARG A 226 21.84 10.91 -19.26
CA ARG A 226 22.74 10.04 -18.51
C ARG A 226 22.58 10.18 -17.01
N LEU A 227 22.70 9.06 -16.30
CA LEU A 227 23.06 9.05 -14.88
C LEU A 227 24.58 8.98 -14.76
N CYS A 228 25.12 9.82 -13.88
CA CYS A 228 26.53 9.89 -13.56
C CYS A 228 26.73 9.72 -12.06
N LYS A 229 27.85 9.11 -11.67
CA LYS A 229 28.27 9.01 -10.27
C LYS A 229 29.75 9.33 -10.11
N ASP A 230 30.10 10.13 -9.12
CA ASP A 230 31.48 10.49 -8.79
C ASP A 230 32.02 9.73 -7.56
N ALA A 231 31.17 8.94 -6.89
CA ALA A 231 31.53 8.00 -5.83
C ALA A 231 30.96 6.60 -6.15
N PRO A 232 31.42 5.54 -5.47
CA PRO A 232 30.94 4.16 -5.74
C PRO A 232 29.56 3.88 -5.14
N ILE A 233 28.61 4.81 -5.36
CA ILE A 233 27.22 4.67 -4.93
C ILE A 233 26.47 3.60 -5.73
N THR A 234 25.46 3.01 -5.10
CA THR A 234 24.49 2.15 -5.76
C THR A 234 23.07 2.63 -5.46
N VAL A 235 22.28 2.74 -6.51
CA VAL A 235 20.95 3.37 -6.51
C VAL A 235 19.86 2.28 -6.49
N GLU A 236 18.77 2.55 -5.79
CA GLU A 236 17.53 1.78 -5.84
C GLU A 236 16.33 2.75 -5.84
N PHE A 237 15.24 2.37 -6.51
CA PHE A 237 14.03 3.20 -6.62
C PHE A 237 12.79 2.54 -6.01
N ASN A 238 12.96 1.57 -5.10
CA ASN A 238 11.85 0.78 -4.55
C ASN A 238 10.76 1.64 -3.87
N SER A 239 11.15 2.80 -3.35
CA SER A 239 10.26 3.73 -2.63
C SER A 239 9.48 4.70 -3.53
N ILE A 240 9.61 4.60 -4.88
CA ILE A 240 8.90 5.45 -5.83
C ILE A 240 8.54 4.75 -7.15
N ALA A 241 9.08 3.55 -7.38
CA ALA A 241 8.90 2.86 -8.66
C ALA A 241 7.46 2.35 -8.87
N ALA A 242 6.79 1.93 -7.80
CA ALA A 242 5.40 1.49 -7.86
C ALA A 242 4.47 2.67 -8.17
N GLY A 243 4.66 3.79 -7.51
CA GLY A 243 3.92 5.01 -7.82
C GLY A 243 4.17 5.50 -9.24
N TYR A 244 5.42 5.46 -9.71
CA TYR A 244 5.77 5.82 -11.08
C TYR A 244 5.01 5.02 -12.13
N ILE A 245 5.00 3.68 -12.00
CA ILE A 245 4.33 2.85 -13.00
C ILE A 245 2.82 3.05 -13.00
N ILE A 246 2.21 3.29 -11.85
CA ILE A 246 0.79 3.63 -11.73
C ILE A 246 0.48 4.88 -12.53
N ASP A 247 1.30 5.93 -12.42
CA ASP A 247 1.11 7.17 -13.17
C ASP A 247 1.26 6.93 -14.69
N ARG A 248 2.23 6.12 -15.11
CA ARG A 248 2.38 5.74 -16.54
C ARG A 248 1.20 4.93 -17.06
N LEU A 249 0.68 3.98 -16.28
CA LEU A 249 -0.52 3.22 -16.63
C LEU A 249 -1.76 4.12 -16.72
N ALA A 250 -1.91 5.08 -15.82
CA ALA A 250 -3.00 6.05 -15.85
C ALA A 250 -2.96 6.91 -17.13
N GLU A 251 -1.79 7.37 -17.55
CA GLU A 251 -1.61 8.09 -18.82
C GLU A 251 -1.97 7.22 -20.03
N ARG A 252 -1.56 5.93 -20.00
CA ARG A 252 -1.92 4.98 -21.06
C ARG A 252 -3.42 4.75 -21.11
N PHE A 253 -4.08 4.63 -19.98
CA PHE A 253 -5.53 4.48 -19.89
C PHE A 253 -6.25 5.69 -20.48
N ALA A 254 -5.84 6.90 -20.13
CA ALA A 254 -6.39 8.12 -20.71
C ALA A 254 -6.25 8.16 -22.24
N ASN A 255 -5.09 7.76 -22.79
CA ASN A 255 -4.83 7.67 -24.21
C ASN A 255 -5.65 6.57 -24.93
N GLN A 256 -6.19 5.60 -24.19
CA GLN A 256 -7.04 4.52 -24.65
C GLN A 256 -8.55 4.78 -24.42
N GLY A 257 -8.90 5.97 -23.92
CA GLY A 257 -10.28 6.34 -23.59
C GLY A 257 -10.82 5.66 -22.32
N ILE A 258 -9.95 5.14 -21.46
CA ILE A 258 -10.30 4.58 -20.16
C ILE A 258 -10.11 5.70 -19.11
N HIS A 259 -11.22 6.24 -18.61
CA HIS A 259 -11.21 7.37 -17.67
C HIS A 259 -11.66 6.99 -16.26
N ASP A 260 -12.39 5.89 -16.11
CA ASP A 260 -12.95 5.41 -14.85
C ASP A 260 -12.20 4.14 -14.42
N TYR A 261 -11.28 4.28 -13.47
CA TYR A 261 -10.42 3.17 -13.07
C TYR A 261 -9.94 3.26 -11.62
N LEU A 262 -9.53 2.11 -11.10
CA LEU A 262 -8.70 1.93 -9.93
C LEU A 262 -7.50 1.07 -10.33
N ILE A 263 -6.30 1.61 -10.21
CA ILE A 263 -5.03 0.94 -10.45
C ILE A 263 -4.35 0.75 -9.10
N GLU A 264 -4.05 -0.50 -8.75
CA GLU A 264 -3.23 -0.86 -7.59
C GLU A 264 -2.02 -1.64 -8.08
N VAL A 265 -0.83 -1.24 -7.63
CA VAL A 265 0.42 -1.96 -7.86
C VAL A 265 1.19 -2.01 -6.54
N THR A 266 1.43 -3.20 -6.02
CA THR A 266 2.20 -3.50 -4.79
C THR A 266 1.70 -2.83 -3.51
N GLY A 267 0.48 -2.27 -3.54
CA GLY A 267 -0.15 -1.58 -2.39
C GLY A 267 -0.41 -0.10 -2.61
N GLU A 268 0.29 0.55 -3.54
CA GLU A 268 0.03 1.91 -3.98
C GLU A 268 -1.17 1.93 -4.91
N ILE A 269 -2.02 2.96 -4.78
CA ILE A 269 -3.29 3.04 -5.51
C ILE A 269 -3.46 4.40 -6.16
N ARG A 270 -4.00 4.40 -7.39
CA ARG A 270 -4.57 5.58 -8.03
C ARG A 270 -5.96 5.26 -8.54
N ALA A 271 -6.90 6.19 -8.32
CA ALA A 271 -8.24 6.07 -8.88
C ALA A 271 -8.63 7.33 -9.64
N ALA A 272 -9.39 7.17 -10.71
CA ALA A 272 -9.98 8.26 -11.47
C ALA A 272 -11.43 7.93 -11.82
N GLY A 273 -12.23 8.98 -12.05
CA GLY A 273 -13.63 8.85 -12.41
C GLY A 273 -14.46 8.09 -11.36
N GLU A 274 -15.48 7.36 -11.83
CA GLU A 274 -16.47 6.69 -10.97
C GLU A 274 -16.83 5.30 -11.52
N LYS A 275 -17.35 4.44 -10.67
CA LYS A 275 -17.95 3.17 -11.08
C LYS A 275 -19.30 3.41 -11.78
N PRO A 276 -19.83 2.41 -12.51
CA PRO A 276 -21.17 2.48 -13.08
C PRO A 276 -22.22 2.90 -12.04
N GLY A 277 -23.12 3.81 -12.45
CA GLY A 277 -24.12 4.38 -11.56
C GLY A 277 -23.63 5.56 -10.71
N GLY A 278 -22.46 6.11 -10.98
CA GLY A 278 -21.91 7.27 -10.24
C GLY A 278 -21.37 6.89 -8.86
N HIS A 279 -21.02 5.63 -8.64
CA HIS A 279 -20.49 5.18 -7.37
C HIS A 279 -18.98 5.48 -7.27
N PRO A 280 -18.49 6.02 -6.15
CA PRO A 280 -17.08 6.34 -5.98
C PRO A 280 -16.21 5.08 -5.83
N TRP A 281 -14.91 5.23 -6.08
CA TRP A 281 -13.90 4.27 -5.69
C TRP A 281 -13.61 4.41 -4.19
N LEU A 282 -13.98 3.37 -3.42
CA LEU A 282 -13.75 3.32 -1.97
C LEU A 282 -12.46 2.58 -1.68
N ILE A 283 -11.59 3.22 -0.92
CA ILE A 283 -10.30 2.68 -0.49
C ILE A 283 -10.32 2.53 1.03
N ALA A 284 -9.87 1.38 1.50
CA ALA A 284 -9.64 1.13 2.91
C ALA A 284 -8.18 1.42 3.27
N ILE A 285 -7.95 2.40 4.13
CA ILE A 285 -6.66 2.58 4.80
C ILE A 285 -6.60 1.53 5.91
N GLU A 286 -5.58 0.67 5.86
CA GLU A 286 -5.42 -0.41 6.82
C GLU A 286 -4.83 0.07 8.15
N ALA A 287 -5.27 -0.51 9.26
CA ALA A 287 -4.60 -0.37 10.55
C ALA A 287 -3.25 -1.12 10.49
N PRO A 288 -2.17 -0.59 11.11
CA PRO A 288 -0.84 -1.20 11.06
C PRO A 288 -0.70 -2.42 11.99
N LEU A 289 -1.54 -3.43 11.75
CA LEU A 289 -1.55 -4.70 12.48
C LEU A 289 -0.64 -5.71 11.77
N ASP A 290 0.14 -6.48 12.55
CA ASP A 290 1.15 -7.39 12.00
C ASP A 290 0.54 -8.59 11.25
N HIS A 291 -0.60 -9.10 11.73
CA HIS A 291 -1.19 -10.34 11.23
C HIS A 291 -2.63 -10.20 10.72
N ASP A 292 -3.30 -9.07 10.99
CA ASP A 292 -4.69 -8.84 10.61
C ASP A 292 -4.82 -7.72 9.59
N ARG A 293 -5.77 -7.85 8.67
CA ARG A 293 -6.19 -6.78 7.79
C ARG A 293 -7.49 -6.18 8.32
N LYS A 294 -7.39 -5.02 8.95
CA LYS A 294 -8.54 -4.28 9.45
C LYS A 294 -8.56 -2.89 8.84
N ALA A 295 -9.66 -2.53 8.24
CA ALA A 295 -9.87 -1.15 7.78
C ALA A 295 -9.89 -0.20 8.99
N GLN A 296 -8.97 0.76 8.99
CA GLN A 296 -8.95 1.84 9.96
C GLN A 296 -9.85 3.00 9.52
N ARG A 297 -9.83 3.29 8.23
CA ARG A 297 -10.63 4.35 7.63
C ARG A 297 -11.00 4.00 6.19
N LEU A 298 -12.23 4.33 5.79
CA LEU A 298 -12.67 4.30 4.39
C LEU A 298 -12.62 5.73 3.84
N ILE A 299 -12.05 5.89 2.66
CA ILE A 299 -12.02 7.15 1.93
C ILE A 299 -12.52 6.95 0.51
N GLN A 300 -13.06 8.00 -0.08
CA GLN A 300 -13.40 8.05 -1.50
C GLN A 300 -12.23 8.70 -2.24
N LEU A 301 -11.70 8.00 -3.22
CA LEU A 301 -10.59 8.50 -4.04
C LEU A 301 -11.13 8.84 -5.44
N LYS A 302 -10.82 10.05 -5.91
CA LYS A 302 -11.19 10.51 -7.26
C LYS A 302 -10.10 11.40 -7.82
N ASP A 303 -9.56 11.00 -8.97
CA ASP A 303 -8.48 11.69 -9.69
C ASP A 303 -7.23 11.91 -8.82
N GLU A 304 -6.97 11.00 -7.91
CA GLU A 304 -5.89 11.05 -6.93
C GLU A 304 -5.25 9.68 -6.71
N ALA A 305 -4.11 9.72 -6.07
CA ALA A 305 -3.36 8.54 -5.64
C ALA A 305 -3.15 8.54 -4.12
N ILE A 306 -3.02 7.36 -3.57
CA ILE A 306 -2.72 7.11 -2.17
C ILE A 306 -1.60 6.09 -2.05
N SER A 307 -0.66 6.34 -1.17
CA SER A 307 0.37 5.39 -0.77
C SER A 307 0.48 5.33 0.75
N THR A 308 0.80 4.15 1.25
CA THR A 308 1.04 3.91 2.68
C THR A 308 2.33 3.17 2.89
N SER A 309 3.31 3.83 3.47
CA SER A 309 4.52 3.21 3.99
C SER A 309 4.33 2.82 5.46
N GLY A 310 4.92 1.69 5.86
CA GLY A 310 4.81 1.21 7.23
C GLY A 310 5.91 0.22 7.60
N ASP A 311 6.17 0.06 8.88
CA ASP A 311 7.20 -0.83 9.43
C ASP A 311 6.64 -2.18 9.91
N TYR A 312 5.35 -2.44 9.69
CA TYR A 312 4.64 -3.61 10.23
C TYR A 312 4.63 -4.83 9.31
N ARG A 313 4.97 -4.67 8.02
CA ARG A 313 5.01 -5.78 7.04
C ARG A 313 6.43 -6.27 6.78
N ASN A 314 7.39 -5.36 6.62
CA ASN A 314 8.79 -5.65 6.34
C ASN A 314 9.66 -5.28 7.53
N TYR A 315 9.88 -6.23 8.41
CA TYR A 315 10.73 -6.07 9.58
C TYR A 315 11.55 -7.35 9.83
N ARG A 316 12.55 -7.21 10.65
CA ARG A 316 13.36 -8.31 11.16
C ARG A 316 13.33 -8.28 12.68
N GLU A 317 13.20 -9.43 13.29
CA GLU A 317 13.34 -9.58 14.73
C GLU A 317 14.68 -10.23 15.05
N GLU A 318 15.42 -9.62 15.96
CA GLU A 318 16.67 -10.15 16.48
C GLU A 318 16.78 -9.86 17.97
N ASN A 319 17.02 -10.91 18.76
CA ASN A 319 17.09 -10.82 20.22
C ASN A 319 15.85 -10.17 20.88
N GLY A 320 14.65 -10.46 20.34
CA GLY A 320 13.39 -9.90 20.84
C GLY A 320 13.16 -8.43 20.49
N ARG A 321 13.97 -7.85 19.59
CA ARG A 321 13.82 -6.48 19.11
C ARG A 321 13.49 -6.48 17.62
N ARG A 322 12.59 -5.59 17.25
CA ARG A 322 12.14 -5.37 15.88
C ARG A 322 12.97 -4.28 15.19
N TYR A 323 13.39 -4.54 13.96
CA TYR A 323 14.11 -3.61 13.09
C TYR A 323 13.30 -3.39 11.83
N SER A 324 13.00 -2.14 11.52
CA SER A 324 12.34 -1.75 10.29
C SER A 324 13.28 -1.86 9.08
N HIS A 325 12.73 -2.15 7.91
CA HIS A 325 13.47 -2.07 6.65
C HIS A 325 13.70 -0.60 6.20
N LEU A 326 13.03 0.36 6.83
CA LEU A 326 13.19 1.78 6.54
C LEU A 326 14.44 2.31 7.23
N ILE A 327 15.35 2.84 6.45
CA ILE A 327 16.64 3.37 6.91
C ILE A 327 16.60 4.90 6.94
N ASP A 328 17.08 5.50 8.00
CA ASP A 328 17.36 6.93 8.06
C ASP A 328 18.73 7.21 7.41
N PRO A 329 18.78 7.93 6.26
CA PRO A 329 20.03 8.23 5.55
C PRO A 329 21.04 8.99 6.41
N ARG A 330 20.57 9.76 7.37
CA ARG A 330 21.41 10.60 8.24
C ARG A 330 22.20 9.77 9.25
N THR A 331 21.62 8.67 9.71
CA THR A 331 22.21 7.75 10.69
C THR A 331 22.73 6.46 10.09
N LEU A 332 22.30 6.11 8.87
CA LEU A 332 22.53 4.82 8.19
C LEU A 332 22.01 3.62 9.01
N SER A 333 20.96 3.84 9.78
CA SER A 333 20.36 2.84 10.66
C SER A 333 18.84 2.74 10.44
N PRO A 334 18.23 1.59 10.75
CA PRO A 334 16.78 1.47 10.77
C PRO A 334 16.15 2.54 11.68
N ILE A 335 14.99 3.07 11.25
CA ILE A 335 14.21 3.99 12.08
C ILE A 335 13.78 3.33 13.40
N GLU A 336 13.76 4.09 14.49
CA GLU A 336 13.50 3.56 15.84
C GLU A 336 12.35 4.26 16.59
N HIS A 337 11.69 5.22 15.96
CA HIS A 337 10.57 5.95 16.56
C HIS A 337 9.26 5.14 16.52
N THR A 338 8.22 5.69 17.12
CA THR A 338 6.94 5.01 17.30
C THR A 338 6.01 5.03 16.07
N LEU A 339 6.34 5.79 15.02
CA LEU A 339 5.50 5.84 13.81
C LEU A 339 5.45 4.47 13.15
N ALA A 340 4.25 3.91 13.02
CA ALA A 340 3.99 2.59 12.48
C ALA A 340 3.59 2.63 11.01
N ALA A 341 2.86 3.68 10.61
CA ALA A 341 2.43 3.88 9.24
C ALA A 341 2.26 5.38 8.93
N ALA A 342 2.54 5.74 7.69
CA ALA A 342 2.26 7.05 7.13
C ALA A 342 1.56 6.87 5.78
N THR A 343 0.35 7.41 5.67
CA THR A 343 -0.45 7.43 4.45
C THR A 343 -0.45 8.83 3.88
N VAL A 344 -0.23 8.97 2.57
CA VAL A 344 -0.24 10.26 1.86
C VAL A 344 -1.15 10.16 0.64
N VAL A 345 -1.95 11.21 0.42
CA VAL A 345 -2.80 11.35 -0.77
C VAL A 345 -2.33 12.56 -1.58
N THR A 346 -2.08 12.34 -2.87
CA THR A 346 -1.64 13.36 -3.84
C THR A 346 -2.23 13.08 -5.22
N PRO A 347 -2.18 14.05 -6.17
CA PRO A 347 -2.60 13.78 -7.55
C PRO A 347 -1.78 12.70 -8.25
N GLU A 348 -0.46 12.60 -8.00
CA GLU A 348 0.45 11.64 -8.63
C GLU A 348 0.84 10.52 -7.65
N ALA A 349 0.83 9.28 -8.14
CA ALA A 349 1.15 8.11 -7.33
C ALA A 349 2.66 8.06 -6.96
N MET A 350 3.56 8.43 -7.86
CA MET A 350 4.99 8.49 -7.57
C MET A 350 5.31 9.45 -6.44
N ARG A 351 4.61 10.58 -6.38
CA ARG A 351 4.77 11.56 -5.30
C ARG A 351 4.22 11.05 -3.97
N ALA A 352 3.04 10.40 -3.97
CA ALA A 352 2.47 9.78 -2.78
C ALA A 352 3.41 8.73 -2.19
N ASP A 353 3.97 7.86 -3.03
CA ASP A 353 4.89 6.77 -2.71
C ASP A 353 6.16 7.31 -2.02
N GLY A 354 6.87 8.23 -2.66
CA GLY A 354 8.07 8.83 -2.08
C GLY A 354 7.81 9.62 -0.78
N LEU A 355 6.70 10.36 -0.72
CA LEU A 355 6.34 11.13 0.47
C LEU A 355 5.93 10.25 1.65
N SER A 356 5.20 9.16 1.43
CA SER A 356 4.84 8.23 2.50
C SER A 356 6.09 7.61 3.15
N THR A 357 7.08 7.24 2.33
CA THR A 357 8.39 6.76 2.80
C THR A 357 9.16 7.86 3.55
N LEU A 358 9.19 9.07 3.02
CA LEU A 358 9.84 10.21 3.68
C LEU A 358 9.23 10.50 5.05
N LEU A 359 7.89 10.52 5.17
CA LEU A 359 7.23 10.76 6.46
C LEU A 359 7.57 9.67 7.48
N MET A 360 7.69 8.42 7.02
CA MET A 360 8.16 7.32 7.88
C MET A 360 9.59 7.55 8.37
N VAL A 361 10.49 8.03 7.52
CA VAL A 361 11.89 8.32 7.93
C VAL A 361 11.95 9.49 8.90
N LEU A 362 11.16 10.53 8.68
CA LEU A 362 11.11 11.72 9.56
C LEU A 362 10.49 11.43 10.93
N GLY A 363 9.61 10.43 11.04
CA GLY A 363 8.96 10.04 12.27
C GLY A 363 7.73 10.87 12.65
N PRO A 364 7.14 10.61 13.84
CA PRO A 364 5.79 11.08 14.16
C PRO A 364 5.66 12.60 14.28
N GLU A 365 6.68 13.30 14.79
CA GLU A 365 6.62 14.75 14.99
C GLU A 365 7.15 15.48 13.76
N HIS A 366 8.40 15.23 13.36
CA HIS A 366 8.99 15.91 12.21
C HIS A 366 8.27 15.58 10.90
N GLY A 367 7.79 14.34 10.74
CA GLY A 367 6.98 13.93 9.58
C GLY A 367 5.63 14.66 9.54
N TYR A 368 4.97 14.80 10.69
CA TYR A 368 3.75 15.58 10.78
C TYR A 368 3.98 17.06 10.45
N ASP A 369 5.01 17.69 11.05
CA ASP A 369 5.33 19.09 10.81
C ASP A 369 5.73 19.34 9.35
N TYR A 370 6.46 18.41 8.74
CA TYR A 370 6.76 18.44 7.31
C TYR A 370 5.47 18.38 6.48
N ALA A 371 4.58 17.43 6.76
CA ALA A 371 3.34 17.26 6.04
C ALA A 371 2.42 18.50 6.15
N VAL A 372 2.35 19.13 7.33
CA VAL A 372 1.58 20.37 7.52
C VAL A 372 2.19 21.54 6.75
N ARG A 373 3.51 21.74 6.83
CA ARG A 373 4.20 22.83 6.10
C ARG A 373 4.03 22.72 4.59
N HIS A 374 4.02 21.48 4.07
CA HIS A 374 3.86 21.22 2.63
C HIS A 374 2.41 20.98 2.23
N GLN A 375 1.44 21.23 3.12
CA GLN A 375 0.00 21.08 2.89
C GLN A 375 -0.40 19.70 2.35
N LEU A 376 0.30 18.64 2.78
CA LEU A 376 0.03 17.27 2.36
C LEU A 376 -1.21 16.73 3.07
N ALA A 377 -2.09 16.06 2.33
CA ALA A 377 -3.15 15.25 2.92
C ALA A 377 -2.53 13.95 3.44
N ALA A 378 -2.24 13.88 4.75
CA ALA A 378 -1.54 12.77 5.37
C ALA A 378 -2.22 12.27 6.64
N LEU A 379 -2.14 10.95 6.87
CA LEU A 379 -2.59 10.25 8.06
C LEU A 379 -1.41 9.46 8.62
N LEU A 380 -1.04 9.74 9.86
CA LEU A 380 0.07 9.12 10.57
C LEU A 380 -0.47 8.28 11.71
N VAL A 381 0.03 7.05 11.86
CA VAL A 381 -0.35 6.13 12.93
C VAL A 381 0.88 5.78 13.76
N SER A 382 0.84 6.09 15.04
CA SER A 382 1.94 5.82 15.97
C SER A 382 1.55 4.77 17.01
N ARG A 383 2.51 3.94 17.42
CA ARG A 383 2.35 3.01 18.54
C ARG A 383 2.42 3.76 19.88
N THR A 384 1.51 3.41 20.78
CA THR A 384 1.49 3.88 22.16
C THR A 384 1.35 2.69 23.10
N PRO A 385 1.58 2.82 24.40
CA PRO A 385 1.34 1.73 25.36
C PRO A 385 -0.11 1.27 25.41
N GLN A 386 -1.05 2.10 24.93
CA GLN A 386 -2.50 1.79 24.90
C GLN A 386 -2.98 1.28 23.53
N GLY A 387 -2.07 1.09 22.56
CA GLY A 387 -2.38 0.67 21.20
C GLY A 387 -1.89 1.66 20.14
N PHE A 388 -2.73 1.99 19.17
CA PHE A 388 -2.37 2.91 18.10
C PHE A 388 -3.06 4.27 18.27
N GLN A 389 -2.32 5.34 18.04
CA GLN A 389 -2.82 6.70 17.95
C GLN A 389 -2.73 7.18 16.51
N THR A 390 -3.82 7.73 16.00
CA THR A 390 -3.89 8.32 14.66
C THR A 390 -3.86 9.84 14.74
N ARG A 391 -3.07 10.46 13.86
CA ARG A 391 -2.99 11.90 13.68
C ARG A 391 -3.12 12.23 12.20
N THR A 392 -4.07 13.09 11.86
CA THR A 392 -4.31 13.56 10.48
C THR A 392 -3.88 15.01 10.32
N THR A 393 -3.42 15.37 9.13
CA THR A 393 -3.13 16.77 8.80
C THR A 393 -4.41 17.54 8.49
N PRO A 394 -4.43 18.87 8.64
CA PRO A 394 -5.59 19.69 8.26
C PRO A 394 -6.02 19.49 6.80
N ALA A 395 -5.07 19.28 5.88
CA ALA A 395 -5.37 18.99 4.49
C ALA A 395 -6.06 17.63 4.30
N PHE A 396 -5.71 16.62 5.10
CA PHE A 396 -6.39 15.33 5.09
C PHE A 396 -7.81 15.44 5.62
N ASP A 397 -8.01 16.15 6.74
CA ASP A 397 -9.35 16.32 7.34
C ASP A 397 -10.29 17.15 6.47
N ALA A 398 -9.76 18.17 5.79
CA ALA A 398 -10.53 18.95 4.81
C ALA A 398 -10.97 18.10 3.61
N ARG A 399 -10.11 17.16 3.17
CA ARG A 399 -10.37 16.29 2.02
C ARG A 399 -11.26 15.11 2.37
N PHE A 400 -11.04 14.52 3.54
CA PHE A 400 -11.72 13.34 4.03
C PHE A 400 -12.28 13.60 5.44
N PRO A 401 -13.38 14.34 5.57
CA PRO A 401 -13.97 14.63 6.88
C PRO A 401 -14.33 13.35 7.62
N ALA A 402 -14.20 13.35 8.94
CA ALA A 402 -14.65 12.24 9.75
C ALA A 402 -16.14 12.01 9.50
N PRO A 403 -16.62 10.74 9.45
CA PRO A 403 -18.05 10.49 9.42
C PRO A 403 -18.71 11.27 10.58
N THR A 404 -19.70 12.10 10.26
CA THR A 404 -20.55 12.68 11.31
C THR A 404 -21.16 11.52 12.08
N ALA A 405 -20.93 11.47 13.39
CA ALA A 405 -21.60 10.48 14.23
C ALA A 405 -23.11 10.58 14.01
N PRO A 406 -23.81 9.44 13.86
CA PRO A 406 -25.26 9.42 13.64
C PRO A 406 -26.03 10.02 14.82
#